data_37917e40bfd321c6a1c9db24dbaa30ea
#
_entry.id   37917e40bfd321c6a1c9db24dbaa30ea
#
_cell.length_a   1.000
_cell.length_b   1.000
_cell.length_c   1.000
_cell.angle_alpha   90.00
_cell.angle_beta   90.00
_cell.angle_gamma   90.00
#
_symmetry.space_group_name_H-M   'P 1'
#
loop_
_entity.id
_entity.type
_entity.pdbx_description
1 polymer ?
#
loop_
_entity_poly.entity_id
_entity_poly.type
_entity_poly.pdbx_seq_one_letter_code
_entity_poly.pdbx_strand_id
1 'polypeptide(L)'
;VEECIDLATKTALPTHDHPEGIKGAVATALAIYYGMQGKDKDYIRHHVLDEYYPNWSGLTYAGIKPGYGFDETCQQTIPAALICFLESKDYVDCLKLAIALGGDADTLAAISGPMAYAFFKCMPEELIANAKAKLPEWMLQVNDELDKYVNQ
;
A
#
# COMPACT_ATOMS: atom_id res chain seq x y z
N VAL A 1 13.42 -11.51 -1.83
CA VAL A 1 11.99 -11.87 -1.88
C VAL A 1 11.62 -12.75 -0.71
N GLU A 2 12.24 -13.92 -0.53
CA GLU A 2 11.93 -14.86 0.56
C GLU A 2 12.00 -14.20 1.95
N GLU A 3 13.05 -13.43 2.23
CA GLU A 3 13.20 -12.69 3.48
C GLU A 3 12.08 -11.65 3.67
N CYS A 4 11.67 -10.96 2.61
CA CYS A 4 10.56 -10.01 2.66
C CYS A 4 9.24 -10.72 3.03
N ILE A 5 8.98 -11.88 2.45
CA ILE A 5 7.80 -12.71 2.75
C ILE A 5 7.84 -13.18 4.21
N ASP A 6 8.98 -13.69 4.67
CA ASP A 6 9.17 -14.17 6.04
C ASP A 6 8.94 -13.06 7.07
N LEU A 7 9.54 -11.88 6.86
CA LEU A 7 9.37 -10.73 7.74
C LEU A 7 7.92 -10.23 7.75
N ALA A 8 7.30 -10.07 6.58
CA ALA A 8 5.90 -9.65 6.48
C ALA A 8 4.97 -10.63 7.20
N THR A 9 5.20 -11.93 7.03
CA THR A 9 4.46 -12.98 7.74
C THR A 9 4.62 -12.83 9.26
N LYS A 10 5.85 -12.70 9.75
CA LYS A 10 6.15 -12.55 11.18
C LYS A 10 5.50 -11.30 11.79
N THR A 11 5.40 -10.21 11.04
CA THR A 11 4.73 -8.99 11.53
C THR A 11 3.22 -9.13 11.60
N ALA A 12 2.61 -9.93 10.74
CA ALA A 12 1.16 -10.17 10.73
C ALA A 12 0.72 -11.15 11.84
N LEU A 13 1.47 -12.22 12.08
CA LEU A 13 1.12 -13.31 13.00
C LEU A 13 0.58 -12.89 14.38
N PRO A 14 1.15 -11.90 15.09
CA PRO A 14 0.68 -11.55 16.43
C PRO A 14 -0.76 -11.03 16.51
N THR A 15 -1.28 -10.45 15.42
CA THR A 15 -2.58 -9.77 15.41
C THR A 15 -3.51 -10.27 14.31
N HIS A 16 -2.97 -10.81 13.22
CA HIS A 16 -3.72 -11.19 12.02
C HIS A 16 -3.32 -12.60 11.56
N ASP A 17 -3.31 -13.56 12.48
CA ASP A 17 -3.01 -14.99 12.22
C ASP A 17 -4.17 -15.69 11.47
N HIS A 18 -4.50 -15.17 10.32
CA HIS A 18 -5.43 -15.76 9.37
C HIS A 18 -4.77 -15.77 7.99
N PRO A 19 -4.95 -16.83 7.16
CA PRO A 19 -4.29 -16.91 5.84
C PRO A 19 -4.49 -15.65 4.98
N GLU A 20 -5.68 -15.06 4.97
CA GLU A 20 -5.97 -13.83 4.23
C GLU A 20 -5.28 -12.59 4.84
N GLY A 21 -5.14 -12.52 6.16
CA GLY A 21 -4.39 -11.45 6.82
C GLY A 21 -2.89 -11.50 6.49
N ILE A 22 -2.30 -12.70 6.60
CA ILE A 22 -0.91 -12.94 6.23
C ILE A 22 -0.69 -12.64 4.74
N LYS A 23 -1.58 -13.13 3.88
CA LYS A 23 -1.54 -12.85 2.43
C LYS A 23 -1.57 -11.34 2.14
N GLY A 24 -2.42 -10.59 2.83
CA GLY A 24 -2.50 -9.14 2.67
C GLY A 24 -1.21 -8.42 3.06
N ALA A 25 -0.61 -8.81 4.19
CA ALA A 25 0.67 -8.25 4.64
C ALA A 25 1.80 -8.57 3.64
N VAL A 26 1.88 -9.81 3.17
CA VAL A 26 2.89 -10.24 2.18
C VAL A 26 2.72 -9.50 0.85
N ALA A 27 1.50 -9.43 0.31
CA ALA A 27 1.25 -8.74 -0.95
C ALA A 27 1.60 -7.24 -0.87
N THR A 28 1.25 -6.58 0.24
CA THR A 28 1.62 -5.18 0.49
C THR A 28 3.14 -4.99 0.53
N ALA A 29 3.83 -5.83 1.31
CA ALA A 29 5.29 -5.77 1.45
C ALA A 29 6.01 -6.04 0.11
N LEU A 30 5.54 -7.00 -0.68
CA LEU A 30 6.11 -7.31 -2.00
C LEU A 30 5.90 -6.16 -3.00
N ALA A 31 4.74 -5.51 -3.01
CA ALA A 31 4.51 -4.35 -3.88
C ALA A 31 5.48 -3.21 -3.57
N ILE A 32 5.69 -2.92 -2.28
CA ILE A 32 6.67 -1.93 -1.81
C ILE A 32 8.10 -2.37 -2.20
N TYR A 33 8.46 -3.61 -1.90
CA TYR A 33 9.79 -4.16 -2.20
C TYR A 33 10.12 -4.06 -3.69
N TYR A 34 9.22 -4.48 -4.56
CA TYR A 34 9.44 -4.40 -6.01
C TYR A 34 9.50 -2.95 -6.52
N GLY A 35 8.69 -2.05 -5.96
CA GLY A 35 8.80 -0.60 -6.24
C GLY A 35 10.17 -0.04 -5.86
N MET A 36 10.70 -0.40 -4.69
CA MET A 36 12.05 -0.01 -4.26
C MET A 36 13.14 -0.57 -5.17
N GLN A 37 12.95 -1.79 -5.70
CA GLN A 37 13.87 -2.44 -6.65
C GLN A 37 13.77 -1.87 -8.08
N GLY A 38 12.88 -0.89 -8.32
CA GLY A 38 12.72 -0.27 -9.65
C GLY A 38 11.99 -1.16 -10.66
N LYS A 39 11.22 -2.14 -10.19
CA LYS A 39 10.34 -2.92 -11.07
C LYS A 39 9.21 -2.03 -11.57
N ASP A 40 8.78 -2.25 -12.83
CA ASP A 40 7.65 -1.54 -13.41
C ASP A 40 6.30 -2.04 -12.86
N LYS A 41 5.23 -1.33 -13.18
CA LYS A 41 3.89 -1.65 -12.70
C LYS A 41 3.33 -2.94 -13.26
N ASP A 42 3.71 -3.31 -14.48
CA ASP A 42 3.27 -4.57 -15.10
C ASP A 42 3.91 -5.75 -14.37
N TYR A 43 5.18 -5.64 -14.00
CA TYR A 43 5.85 -6.63 -13.16
C TYR A 43 5.17 -6.78 -11.79
N ILE A 44 4.87 -5.65 -11.13
CA ILE A 44 4.20 -5.67 -9.82
C ILE A 44 2.78 -6.23 -9.93
N ARG A 45 2.04 -5.86 -10.97
CA ARG A 45 0.71 -6.41 -11.25
C ARG A 45 0.78 -7.95 -11.35
N HIS A 46 1.67 -8.45 -12.18
CA HIS A 46 1.78 -9.89 -12.43
C HIS A 46 2.19 -10.66 -11.17
N HIS A 47 3.24 -10.21 -10.47
CA HIS A 47 3.81 -10.94 -9.34
C HIS A 47 3.15 -10.65 -7.98
N VAL A 48 2.24 -9.70 -7.91
CA VAL A 48 1.52 -9.38 -6.67
C VAL A 48 0.01 -9.49 -6.85
N LEU A 49 -0.60 -8.66 -7.72
CA LEU A 49 -2.05 -8.66 -7.86
C LEU A 49 -2.56 -9.98 -8.46
N ASP A 50 -2.01 -10.39 -9.60
CA ASP A 50 -2.51 -11.58 -10.32
C ASP A 50 -2.19 -12.88 -9.57
N GLU A 51 -1.05 -12.94 -8.90
CA GLU A 51 -0.62 -14.13 -8.15
C GLU A 51 -1.38 -14.28 -6.82
N TYR A 52 -1.48 -13.21 -6.03
CA TYR A 52 -2.11 -13.27 -4.69
C TYR A 52 -3.62 -13.06 -4.72
N TYR A 53 -4.13 -12.36 -5.73
CA TYR A 53 -5.55 -12.04 -5.91
C TYR A 53 -6.06 -12.35 -7.33
N PRO A 54 -6.02 -13.61 -7.76
CA PRO A 54 -6.36 -13.99 -9.14
C PRO A 54 -7.77 -13.57 -9.57
N ASN A 55 -8.71 -13.47 -8.63
CA ASN A 55 -10.07 -12.98 -8.91
C ASN A 55 -10.12 -11.47 -9.26
N TRP A 56 -9.04 -10.74 -9.00
CA TRP A 56 -8.89 -9.32 -9.33
C TRP A 56 -7.99 -9.10 -10.56
N SER A 57 -7.43 -10.19 -11.12
CA SER A 57 -6.63 -10.14 -12.34
C SER A 57 -7.43 -9.55 -13.48
N GLY A 58 -6.84 -8.62 -14.23
CA GLY A 58 -7.48 -7.92 -15.33
C GLY A 58 -8.52 -6.86 -14.93
N LEU A 59 -8.84 -6.72 -13.63
CA LEU A 59 -9.71 -5.64 -13.18
C LEU A 59 -8.99 -4.29 -13.21
N THR A 60 -9.76 -3.24 -13.51
CA THR A 60 -9.30 -1.85 -13.56
C THR A 60 -10.01 -1.01 -12.51
N TYR A 61 -9.44 0.16 -12.19
CA TYR A 61 -10.08 1.13 -11.32
C TYR A 61 -11.49 1.51 -11.77
N ALA A 62 -11.65 1.77 -13.08
CA ALA A 62 -12.96 2.10 -13.65
C ALA A 62 -13.95 0.92 -13.55
N GLY A 63 -13.46 -0.30 -13.62
CA GLY A 63 -14.28 -1.51 -13.50
C GLY A 63 -14.75 -1.80 -12.07
N ILE A 64 -13.91 -1.55 -11.07
CA ILE A 64 -14.27 -1.81 -9.67
C ILE A 64 -15.07 -0.68 -9.02
N LYS A 65 -14.83 0.57 -9.41
CA LYS A 65 -15.41 1.77 -8.78
C LYS A 65 -16.94 1.76 -8.65
N PRO A 66 -17.74 1.36 -9.66
CA PRO A 66 -19.20 1.42 -9.56
C PRO A 66 -19.79 0.49 -8.51
N GLY A 67 -19.10 -0.59 -8.17
CA GLY A 67 -19.57 -1.61 -7.21
C GLY A 67 -18.80 -1.65 -5.90
N TYR A 68 -17.77 -0.81 -5.75
CA TYR A 68 -16.95 -0.80 -4.54
C TYR A 68 -17.66 -0.11 -3.39
N GLY A 69 -17.67 -0.75 -2.23
CA GLY A 69 -18.29 -0.25 -1.02
C GLY A 69 -17.39 -0.42 0.20
N PHE A 70 -17.94 -0.15 1.38
CA PHE A 70 -17.21 -0.33 2.63
C PHE A 70 -16.97 -1.83 2.89
N ASP A 71 -15.71 -2.20 3.03
CA ASP A 71 -15.28 -3.56 3.35
C ASP A 71 -13.96 -3.49 4.13
N GLU A 72 -13.92 -4.16 5.28
CA GLU A 72 -12.75 -4.20 6.18
C GLU A 72 -11.87 -5.43 5.95
N THR A 73 -12.25 -6.30 5.01
CA THR A 73 -11.51 -7.54 4.77
C THR A 73 -10.27 -7.33 3.92
N CYS A 74 -9.20 -8.06 4.24
CA CYS A 74 -7.98 -8.05 3.42
C CYS A 74 -8.24 -8.47 1.97
N GLN A 75 -9.22 -9.37 1.74
CA GLN A 75 -9.56 -9.89 0.42
C GLN A 75 -10.11 -8.83 -0.54
N GLN A 76 -10.72 -7.76 0.00
CA GLN A 76 -11.27 -6.66 -0.80
C GLN A 76 -10.37 -5.43 -0.75
N THR A 77 -9.86 -5.08 0.42
CA THR A 77 -9.11 -3.84 0.63
C THR A 77 -7.74 -3.86 -0.05
N ILE A 78 -6.98 -4.96 0.08
CA ILE A 78 -5.61 -5.01 -0.47
C ILE A 78 -5.60 -4.98 -2.00
N PRO A 79 -6.37 -5.80 -2.74
CA PRO A 79 -6.36 -5.72 -4.20
C PRO A 79 -6.93 -4.40 -4.72
N ALA A 80 -7.90 -3.78 -4.04
CA ALA A 80 -8.40 -2.45 -4.39
C ALA A 80 -7.30 -1.38 -4.24
N ALA A 81 -6.54 -1.40 -3.13
CA ALA A 81 -5.40 -0.51 -2.92
C ALA A 81 -4.29 -0.73 -3.95
N LEU A 82 -3.99 -1.99 -4.31
CA LEU A 82 -3.06 -2.32 -5.39
C LEU A 82 -3.51 -1.73 -6.74
N ILE A 83 -4.79 -1.83 -7.11
CA ILE A 83 -5.32 -1.24 -8.34
C ILE A 83 -5.20 0.28 -8.31
N CYS A 84 -5.51 0.94 -7.20
CA CYS A 84 -5.32 2.39 -7.06
C CYS A 84 -3.85 2.79 -7.30
N PHE A 85 -2.90 2.06 -6.73
CA PHE A 85 -1.47 2.29 -6.97
C PHE A 85 -1.09 2.00 -8.42
N LEU A 86 -1.46 0.85 -8.97
CA LEU A 86 -1.05 0.41 -10.30
C LEU A 86 -1.56 1.33 -11.42
N GLU A 87 -2.71 1.97 -11.25
CA GLU A 87 -3.28 2.88 -12.26
C GLU A 87 -2.96 4.36 -12.01
N SER A 88 -2.34 4.70 -10.88
CA SER A 88 -1.95 6.07 -10.58
C SER A 88 -0.79 6.58 -11.45
N LYS A 89 -0.73 7.89 -11.68
CA LYS A 89 0.32 8.56 -12.45
C LYS A 89 1.46 9.07 -11.58
N ASP A 90 1.16 9.39 -10.35
CA ASP A 90 2.08 9.89 -9.33
C ASP A 90 1.55 9.55 -7.93
N TYR A 91 2.28 9.97 -6.90
CA TYR A 91 1.91 9.76 -5.50
C TYR A 91 0.56 10.39 -5.14
N VAL A 92 0.33 11.63 -5.56
CA VAL A 92 -0.91 12.37 -5.26
C VAL A 92 -2.10 11.75 -5.96
N ASP A 93 -1.92 11.35 -7.21
CA ASP A 93 -2.96 10.66 -7.98
C ASP A 93 -3.34 9.33 -7.33
N CYS A 94 -2.37 8.58 -6.80
CA CYS A 94 -2.63 7.35 -6.04
C CYS A 94 -3.57 7.60 -4.85
N LEU A 95 -3.25 8.61 -4.02
CA LEU A 95 -4.10 8.96 -2.88
C LEU A 95 -5.49 9.44 -3.33
N LYS A 96 -5.58 10.21 -4.42
CA LYS A 96 -6.86 10.66 -4.97
C LYS A 96 -7.70 9.49 -5.46
N LEU A 97 -7.10 8.51 -6.13
CA LEU A 97 -7.80 7.30 -6.57
C LEU A 97 -8.32 6.51 -5.36
N ALA A 98 -7.49 6.29 -4.34
CA ALA A 98 -7.89 5.60 -3.11
C ALA A 98 -9.08 6.29 -2.41
N ILE A 99 -9.00 7.61 -2.23
CA ILE A 99 -10.06 8.40 -1.59
C ILE A 99 -11.33 8.42 -2.47
N ALA A 100 -11.19 8.60 -3.77
CA ALA A 100 -12.32 8.67 -4.70
C ALA A 100 -12.98 7.30 -4.96
N LEU A 101 -12.29 6.19 -4.65
CA LEU A 101 -12.89 4.85 -4.70
C LEU A 101 -14.00 4.72 -3.66
N GLY A 102 -13.81 5.32 -2.49
CA GLY A 102 -14.77 5.28 -1.40
C GLY A 102 -14.53 4.11 -0.46
N GLY A 103 -15.58 3.68 0.24
CA GLY A 103 -15.46 2.65 1.27
C GLY A 103 -14.59 3.12 2.45
N ASP A 104 -13.67 2.28 2.91
CA ASP A 104 -12.67 2.59 3.93
C ASP A 104 -11.48 3.33 3.29
N ALA A 105 -11.73 4.57 2.87
CA ALA A 105 -10.84 5.34 2.01
C ALA A 105 -9.51 5.73 2.65
N ASP A 106 -9.45 5.92 3.96
CA ASP A 106 -8.24 6.22 4.72
C ASP A 106 -7.36 4.96 4.82
N THR A 107 -7.93 3.80 5.06
CA THR A 107 -7.21 2.52 5.00
C THR A 107 -6.67 2.24 3.60
N LEU A 108 -7.47 2.44 2.55
CA LEU A 108 -7.01 2.30 1.17
C LEU A 108 -5.81 3.23 0.88
N ALA A 109 -5.89 4.50 1.32
CA ALA A 109 -4.82 5.47 1.14
C ALA A 109 -3.56 5.11 1.97
N ALA A 110 -3.75 4.60 3.20
CA ALA A 110 -2.66 4.15 4.07
C ALA A 110 -1.91 2.93 3.49
N ILE A 111 -2.58 2.06 2.74
CA ILE A 111 -1.98 0.88 2.11
C ILE A 111 -1.35 1.24 0.75
N SER A 112 -2.06 1.98 -0.10
CA SER A 112 -1.56 2.32 -1.44
C SER A 112 -0.47 3.40 -1.43
N GLY A 113 -0.49 4.32 -0.46
CA GLY A 113 0.48 5.40 -0.34
C GLY A 113 1.94 4.93 -0.23
N PRO A 114 2.28 4.01 0.69
CA PRO A 114 3.63 3.44 0.76
C PRO A 114 4.09 2.74 -0.52
N MET A 115 3.18 2.04 -1.23
CA MET A 115 3.49 1.43 -2.53
C MET A 115 3.83 2.50 -3.57
N ALA A 116 3.03 3.58 -3.63
CA ALA A 116 3.26 4.70 -4.52
C ALA A 116 4.57 5.43 -4.18
N TYR A 117 4.86 5.64 -2.90
CA TYR A 117 6.11 6.27 -2.48
C TYR A 117 7.34 5.43 -2.87
N ALA A 118 7.30 4.13 -2.62
CA ALA A 118 8.37 3.21 -2.99
C ALA A 118 8.65 3.20 -4.50
N PHE A 119 7.61 3.35 -5.31
CA PHE A 119 7.70 3.35 -6.76
C PHE A 119 8.13 4.71 -7.34
N PHE A 120 7.42 5.79 -6.99
CA PHE A 120 7.66 7.12 -7.54
C PHE A 120 8.84 7.84 -6.88
N LYS A 121 9.21 7.44 -5.65
CA LYS A 121 10.30 8.04 -4.84
C LYS A 121 10.16 9.55 -4.65
N CYS A 122 8.92 10.03 -4.72
CA CYS A 122 8.58 11.45 -4.63
C CYS A 122 7.27 11.63 -3.87
N MET A 123 7.29 12.49 -2.87
CA MET A 123 6.12 12.95 -2.14
C MET A 123 6.21 14.47 -2.05
N PRO A 124 5.15 15.23 -2.38
CA PRO A 124 5.16 16.68 -2.26
C PRO A 124 5.45 17.14 -0.83
N GLU A 125 6.37 18.10 -0.67
CA GLU A 125 6.77 18.64 0.64
C GLU A 125 5.56 19.23 1.41
N GLU A 126 4.61 19.82 0.71
CA GLU A 126 3.38 20.34 1.30
C GLU A 126 2.55 19.25 1.98
N LEU A 127 2.45 18.06 1.37
CA LEU A 127 1.75 16.93 1.99
C LEU A 127 2.47 16.43 3.23
N ILE A 128 3.81 16.36 3.18
CA ILE A 128 4.64 15.98 4.34
C ILE A 128 4.43 16.98 5.48
N ALA A 129 4.50 18.28 5.18
CA ALA A 129 4.31 19.34 6.16
C ALA A 129 2.91 19.31 6.80
N ASN A 130 1.87 19.14 5.96
CA ASN A 130 0.49 19.04 6.42
C ASN A 130 0.24 17.78 7.27
N ALA A 131 0.83 16.64 6.92
CA ALA A 131 0.75 15.42 7.71
C ALA A 131 1.44 15.59 9.06
N LYS A 132 2.69 16.10 9.07
CA LYS A 132 3.46 16.37 10.30
C LYS A 132 2.73 17.34 11.23
N ALA A 133 2.07 18.37 10.70
CA ALA A 133 1.30 19.33 11.49
C ALA A 133 0.06 18.72 12.21
N LYS A 134 -0.36 17.52 11.82
CA LYS A 134 -1.46 16.78 12.46
C LYS A 134 -0.99 15.80 13.54
N LEU A 135 0.30 15.49 13.57
CA LEU A 135 0.87 14.53 14.52
C LEU A 135 1.25 15.19 15.82
N PRO A 136 1.00 14.54 16.97
CA PRO A 136 1.53 15.00 18.24
C PRO A 136 3.05 14.85 18.30
N GLU A 137 3.70 15.68 19.13
CA GLU A 137 5.16 15.78 19.26
C GLU A 137 5.85 14.42 19.45
N TRP A 138 5.29 13.56 20.28
CA TRP A 138 5.89 12.25 20.54
C TRP A 138 5.94 11.34 19.31
N MET A 139 4.96 11.43 18.38
CA MET A 139 4.99 10.69 17.12
C MET A 139 6.05 11.25 16.18
N LEU A 140 6.25 12.58 16.16
CA LEU A 140 7.30 13.21 15.37
C LEU A 140 8.68 12.75 15.86
N GLN A 141 8.89 12.67 17.19
CA GLN A 141 10.13 12.18 17.77
C GLN A 141 10.42 10.72 17.36
N VAL A 142 9.43 9.83 17.44
CA VAL A 142 9.57 8.43 16.99
C VAL A 142 9.93 8.35 15.51
N ASN A 143 9.27 9.17 14.68
CA ASN A 143 9.58 9.22 13.24
C ASN A 143 11.02 9.68 12.98
N ASP A 144 11.47 10.72 13.66
CA ASP A 144 12.84 11.25 13.52
C ASP A 144 13.90 10.25 14.02
N GLU A 145 13.60 9.46 15.04
CA GLU A 145 14.47 8.38 15.53
C GLU A 145 14.55 7.24 14.52
N LEU A 146 13.41 6.84 13.93
CA LEU A 146 13.37 5.84 12.89
C LEU A 146 14.16 6.27 11.65
N ASP A 147 13.98 7.51 11.20
CA ASP A 147 14.73 8.06 10.06
C ASP A 147 16.27 8.02 10.31
N LYS A 148 16.72 8.32 11.51
CA LYS A 148 18.14 8.20 11.89
C LYS A 148 18.64 6.76 11.87
N TYR A 149 17.79 5.82 12.28
CA TYR A 149 18.14 4.39 12.31
C TYR A 149 18.24 3.80 10.91
N VAL A 150 17.31 4.14 10.02
CA VAL A 150 17.26 3.59 8.66
C VAL A 150 18.36 4.17 7.75
N ASN A 151 18.83 5.41 8.03
CA ASN A 151 19.84 6.09 7.21
C ASN A 151 21.28 5.94 7.76
N GLN A 152 21.52 5.03 8.72
CA GLN A 152 22.86 4.60 9.17
C GLN A 152 23.41 3.50 8.28
#